data_419f411f83f4e493e62cc2c936c3987c
#
_entry.id   419f411f83f4e493e62cc2c936c3987c
#
_cell.length_a   1.000
_cell.length_b   1.000
_cell.length_c   1.000
_cell.angle_alpha   90.00
_cell.angle_beta   90.00
_cell.angle_gamma   90.00
#
_symmetry.space_group_name_H-M   'P 1'
#
loop_
_entity.id
_entity.type
_entity.pdbx_description
1 polymer ?
#
loop_
_entity_poly.entity_id
_entity_poly.type
_entity_poly.pdbx_seq_one_letter_code
_entity_poly.pdbx_strand_id
1 'polypeptide(L)'
;MPTLEIEGHTFDVDEDGFLQDPNLWNEEVARLFAKTEGIDAMTDDHWKVVNYLRNYYMQFNIAPMIRKLCKDTGFKLKQIYELFPSGPAKGACKVAGLPKPTGCV
;
A
#
# COMPACT_ATOMS: atom_id res chain seq x y z
N MET A 1 -15.52 -14.59 -0.73
CA MET A 1 -14.54 -13.48 -0.74
C MET A 1 -13.89 -13.38 -2.09
N PRO A 2 -13.74 -12.18 -2.64
CA PRO A 2 -13.00 -12.04 -3.89
C PRO A 2 -11.54 -12.50 -3.72
N THR A 3 -10.98 -12.98 -4.78
CA THR A 3 -9.56 -13.35 -4.79
C THR A 3 -8.87 -12.64 -5.93
N LEU A 4 -7.56 -12.43 -5.77
CA LEU A 4 -6.71 -11.86 -6.80
C LEU A 4 -5.58 -12.83 -7.09
N GLU A 5 -5.41 -13.17 -8.36
CA GLU A 5 -4.31 -14.06 -8.77
C GLU A 5 -3.28 -13.24 -9.53
N ILE A 6 -2.03 -13.28 -9.06
CA ILE A 6 -0.91 -12.58 -9.67
C ILE A 6 0.28 -13.55 -9.75
N GLU A 7 0.76 -13.80 -10.95
CA GLU A 7 1.94 -14.64 -11.20
C GLU A 7 1.93 -15.97 -10.44
N GLY A 8 0.77 -16.65 -10.42
CA GLY A 8 0.62 -17.94 -9.76
C GLY A 8 0.31 -17.86 -8.28
N HIS A 9 0.25 -16.68 -7.70
CA HIS A 9 -0.13 -16.49 -6.29
C HIS A 9 -1.58 -16.04 -6.19
N THR A 10 -2.33 -16.63 -5.27
CA THR A 10 -3.73 -16.27 -5.04
C THR A 10 -3.87 -15.62 -3.67
N PHE A 11 -4.49 -14.44 -3.64
CA PHE A 11 -4.69 -13.68 -2.40
C PHE A 11 -6.17 -13.42 -2.17
N ASP A 12 -6.61 -13.51 -0.92
CA ASP A 12 -7.92 -13.06 -0.53
C ASP A 12 -7.89 -11.53 -0.43
N VAL A 13 -8.75 -10.88 -1.18
CA VAL A 13 -8.81 -9.41 -1.24
C VAL A 13 -10.26 -8.96 -1.06
N ASP A 14 -10.46 -7.66 -0.81
CA ASP A 14 -11.80 -7.09 -0.79
C ASP A 14 -12.21 -6.67 -2.21
N GLU A 15 -13.37 -6.03 -2.32
CA GLU A 15 -13.91 -5.59 -3.60
C GLU A 15 -13.00 -4.59 -4.33
N ASP A 16 -12.19 -3.87 -3.57
CA ASP A 16 -11.26 -2.87 -4.11
C ASP A 16 -9.85 -3.43 -4.33
N GLY A 17 -9.64 -4.71 -4.02
CA GLY A 17 -8.37 -5.37 -4.23
C GLY A 17 -7.37 -5.26 -3.09
N PHE A 18 -7.83 -4.88 -1.89
CA PHE A 18 -6.96 -4.80 -0.72
C PHE A 18 -6.79 -6.17 -0.07
N LEU A 19 -5.54 -6.51 0.28
CA LEU A 19 -5.22 -7.76 0.95
C LEU A 19 -5.95 -7.84 2.30
N GLN A 20 -6.60 -8.98 2.55
CA GLN A 20 -7.40 -9.14 3.76
C GLN A 20 -6.59 -9.58 4.98
N ASP A 21 -5.45 -10.22 4.77
CA ASP A 21 -4.58 -10.65 5.87
C ASP A 21 -3.23 -9.97 5.78
N PRO A 22 -2.97 -8.93 6.60
CA PRO A 22 -1.69 -8.22 6.59
C PRO A 22 -0.49 -9.11 6.91
N ASN A 23 -0.71 -10.24 7.55
CA ASN A 23 0.37 -11.17 7.91
C ASN A 23 0.90 -11.95 6.72
N LEU A 24 0.15 -12.03 5.63
CA LEU A 24 0.59 -12.67 4.39
C LEU A 24 1.51 -11.79 3.57
N TRP A 25 1.66 -10.54 3.94
CA TRP A 25 2.46 -9.58 3.20
C TRP A 25 3.96 -9.85 3.39
N ASN A 26 4.70 -9.67 2.30
CA ASN A 26 6.16 -9.58 2.32
C ASN A 26 6.59 -8.71 1.14
N GLU A 27 7.89 -8.54 0.94
CA GLU A 27 8.38 -7.68 -0.13
C GLU A 27 7.97 -8.17 -1.52
N GLU A 28 7.91 -9.49 -1.71
CA GLU A 28 7.46 -10.05 -2.97
C GLU A 28 5.99 -9.73 -3.23
N VAL A 29 5.15 -9.86 -2.21
CA VAL A 29 3.73 -9.50 -2.30
C VAL A 29 3.57 -8.02 -2.64
N ALA A 30 4.39 -7.17 -2.02
CA ALA A 30 4.37 -5.73 -2.33
C ALA A 30 4.67 -5.48 -3.80
N ARG A 31 5.67 -6.15 -4.35
CA ARG A 31 6.01 -6.01 -5.76
C ARG A 31 4.90 -6.48 -6.69
N LEU A 32 4.22 -7.57 -6.32
CA LEU A 32 3.10 -8.09 -7.10
C LEU A 32 1.94 -7.09 -7.12
N PHE A 33 1.57 -6.57 -5.96
CA PHE A 33 0.51 -5.56 -5.91
C PHE A 33 0.92 -4.26 -6.61
N ALA A 34 2.20 -3.88 -6.53
CA ALA A 34 2.70 -2.70 -7.23
C ALA A 34 2.49 -2.84 -8.74
N LYS A 35 2.71 -4.02 -9.29
CA LYS A 35 2.46 -4.26 -10.72
C LYS A 35 1.00 -4.02 -11.09
N THR A 36 0.06 -4.40 -10.22
CA THR A 36 -1.36 -4.15 -10.48
C THR A 36 -1.70 -2.65 -10.47
N GLU A 37 -0.87 -1.84 -9.84
CA GLU A 37 -1.05 -0.39 -9.74
C GLU A 37 -0.18 0.37 -10.75
N GLY A 38 0.41 -0.34 -11.72
CA GLY A 38 1.21 0.30 -12.76
C GLY A 38 2.62 0.66 -12.34
N ILE A 39 3.11 0.09 -11.25
CA ILE A 39 4.47 0.35 -10.76
C ILE A 39 5.36 -0.80 -11.20
N ASP A 40 6.23 -0.54 -12.18
CA ASP A 40 7.08 -1.58 -12.74
C ASP A 40 8.24 -1.96 -11.81
N ALA A 41 8.76 -1.02 -11.05
CA ALA A 41 9.87 -1.26 -10.14
C ALA A 41 9.69 -0.43 -8.87
N MET A 42 9.95 -1.07 -7.73
CA MET A 42 9.93 -0.41 -6.43
C MET A 42 11.27 0.23 -6.16
N THR A 43 11.28 1.55 -6.01
CA THR A 43 12.48 2.30 -5.65
C THR A 43 12.58 2.43 -4.12
N ASP A 44 13.71 2.97 -3.65
CA ASP A 44 13.88 3.24 -2.22
C ASP A 44 12.78 4.15 -1.67
N ASP A 45 12.32 5.10 -2.49
CA ASP A 45 11.23 6.01 -2.09
C ASP A 45 9.91 5.25 -1.94
N HIS A 46 9.63 4.30 -2.83
CA HIS A 46 8.44 3.44 -2.68
C HIS A 46 8.52 2.66 -1.38
N TRP A 47 9.66 2.04 -1.09
CA TRP A 47 9.83 1.26 0.13
C TRP A 47 9.71 2.11 1.38
N LYS A 48 10.19 3.34 1.33
CA LYS A 48 10.08 4.27 2.46
C LYS A 48 8.61 4.50 2.83
N VAL A 49 7.77 4.74 1.84
CA VAL A 49 6.33 4.92 2.05
C VAL A 49 5.68 3.64 2.56
N VAL A 50 5.96 2.52 1.91
CA VAL A 50 5.38 1.22 2.29
C VAL A 50 5.76 0.85 3.72
N ASN A 51 7.03 0.96 4.08
CA ASN A 51 7.49 0.62 5.41
C ASN A 51 6.89 1.55 6.47
N TYR A 52 6.78 2.84 6.17
CA TYR A 52 6.13 3.78 7.07
C TYR A 52 4.67 3.40 7.32
N LEU A 53 3.92 3.09 6.26
CA LEU A 53 2.52 2.71 6.37
C LEU A 53 2.35 1.45 7.20
N ARG A 54 3.17 0.44 6.98
CA ARG A 54 3.09 -0.80 7.73
C ARG A 54 3.43 -0.60 9.20
N ASN A 55 4.50 0.14 9.49
CA ASN A 55 4.89 0.43 10.87
C ASN A 55 3.79 1.20 11.60
N TYR A 56 3.19 2.16 10.93
CA TYR A 56 2.08 2.93 11.52
C TYR A 56 0.89 2.02 11.81
N TYR A 57 0.51 1.20 10.84
CA TYR A 57 -0.61 0.28 11.02
C TYR A 57 -0.37 -0.71 12.16
N MET A 58 0.83 -1.25 12.28
CA MET A 58 1.16 -2.19 13.36
C MET A 58 1.08 -1.54 14.74
N GLN A 59 1.31 -0.23 14.82
CA GLN A 59 1.21 0.53 16.06
C GLN A 59 -0.21 0.93 16.41
N PHE A 60 -0.98 1.36 15.43
CA PHE A 60 -2.26 2.04 15.67
C PHE A 60 -3.47 1.29 15.10
N ASN A 61 -3.27 0.22 14.36
CA ASN A 61 -4.31 -0.57 13.69
C ASN A 61 -5.16 0.22 12.67
N ILE A 62 -4.66 1.37 12.23
CA ILE A 62 -5.28 2.16 11.17
C ILE A 62 -4.18 2.73 10.28
N ALA A 63 -4.54 3.10 9.07
CA ALA A 63 -3.62 3.80 8.17
C ALA A 63 -3.51 5.26 8.60
N PRO A 64 -2.35 5.91 8.40
CA PRO A 64 -2.19 7.31 8.76
C PRO A 64 -2.96 8.23 7.81
N MET A 65 -3.29 9.42 8.30
CA MET A 65 -3.81 10.48 7.43
C MET A 65 -2.71 10.94 6.48
N ILE A 66 -3.13 11.42 5.31
CA ILE A 66 -2.17 11.85 4.28
C ILE A 66 -1.21 12.93 4.77
N ARG A 67 -1.68 13.85 5.58
CA ARG A 67 -0.82 14.90 6.16
C ARG A 67 0.32 14.31 6.97
N LYS A 68 0.00 13.31 7.78
CA LYS A 68 0.99 12.66 8.63
C LYS A 68 1.98 11.86 7.79
N LEU A 69 1.49 11.17 6.78
CA LEU A 69 2.35 10.46 5.85
C LEU A 69 3.37 11.39 5.20
N CYS A 70 2.91 12.52 4.67
CA CYS A 70 3.79 13.50 4.03
C CYS A 70 4.76 14.11 5.03
N LYS A 71 4.29 14.46 6.22
CA LYS A 71 5.12 15.08 7.25
C LYS A 71 6.23 14.14 7.71
N ASP A 72 5.88 12.89 7.99
CA ASP A 72 6.84 11.93 8.58
C ASP A 72 7.82 11.37 7.55
N THR A 73 7.39 11.20 6.30
CA THR A 73 8.27 10.72 5.24
C THR A 73 9.08 11.84 4.60
N GLY A 74 8.62 13.07 4.74
CA GLY A 74 9.26 14.23 4.09
C GLY A 74 8.87 14.39 2.62
N PHE A 75 7.98 13.57 2.11
CA PHE A 75 7.51 13.69 0.73
C PHE A 75 6.34 14.66 0.64
N LYS A 76 6.27 15.37 -0.49
CA LYS A 76 5.10 16.19 -0.82
C LYS A 76 4.02 15.29 -1.38
N LEU A 77 2.77 15.72 -1.29
CA LEU A 77 1.64 14.97 -1.84
C LEU A 77 1.85 14.63 -3.32
N LYS A 78 2.39 15.56 -4.09
CA LYS A 78 2.69 15.34 -5.50
C LYS A 78 3.64 14.15 -5.69
N GLN A 79 4.67 14.05 -4.83
CA GLN A 79 5.63 12.94 -4.90
C GLN A 79 4.96 11.60 -4.58
N ILE A 80 4.04 11.59 -3.63
CA ILE A 80 3.28 10.37 -3.29
C ILE A 80 2.47 9.91 -4.51
N TYR A 81 1.82 10.82 -5.21
CA TYR A 81 1.07 10.47 -6.43
C TYR A 81 1.99 10.05 -7.59
N GLU A 82 3.20 10.56 -7.64
CA GLU A 82 4.18 10.10 -8.63
C GLU A 82 4.66 8.68 -8.36
N LEU A 83 4.86 8.36 -7.07
CA LEU A 83 5.27 7.02 -6.65
C LEU A 83 4.14 6.01 -6.76
N PHE A 84 2.93 6.42 -6.39
CA PHE A 84 1.74 5.58 -6.40
C PHE A 84 0.63 6.30 -7.16
N PRO A 85 0.51 6.05 -8.48
CA PRO A 85 -0.45 6.79 -9.31
C PRO A 85 -1.90 6.72 -8.84
N SER A 86 -2.29 5.62 -8.15
CA SER A 86 -3.63 5.50 -7.59
C SER A 86 -3.79 6.25 -6.26
N GLY A 87 -2.74 6.91 -5.80
CA GLY A 87 -2.77 7.71 -4.59
C GLY A 87 -2.37 6.96 -3.34
N PRO A 88 -2.31 7.69 -2.19
CA PRO A 88 -1.84 7.08 -0.95
C PRO A 88 -2.79 6.04 -0.36
N ALA A 89 -4.10 6.20 -0.54
CA ALA A 89 -5.05 5.23 0.00
C ALA A 89 -5.12 3.98 -0.87
N LYS A 90 -5.46 4.15 -2.14
CA LYS A 90 -5.65 3.00 -3.03
C LYS A 90 -4.34 2.39 -3.53
N GLY A 91 -3.34 3.21 -3.76
CA GLY A 91 -2.07 2.72 -4.28
C GLY A 91 -1.14 2.25 -3.17
N ALA A 92 -0.67 3.18 -2.34
CA ALA A 92 0.35 2.89 -1.34
C ALA A 92 -0.12 1.90 -0.28
N CYS A 93 -1.34 2.05 0.24
CA CYS A 93 -1.86 1.13 1.26
C CYS A 93 -2.07 -0.28 0.69
N LYS A 94 -2.52 -0.38 -0.55
CA LYS A 94 -2.69 -1.67 -1.21
C LYS A 94 -1.35 -2.39 -1.38
N VAL A 95 -0.32 -1.69 -1.85
CA VAL A 95 1.02 -2.24 -1.99
C VAL A 95 1.61 -2.61 -0.63
N ALA A 96 1.29 -1.84 0.41
CA ALA A 96 1.73 -2.15 1.76
C ALA A 96 1.00 -3.32 2.41
N GLY A 97 0.03 -3.93 1.72
CA GLY A 97 -0.72 -5.08 2.23
C GLY A 97 -1.65 -4.75 3.37
N LEU A 98 -2.09 -3.50 3.48
CA LEU A 98 -3.00 -3.07 4.53
C LEU A 98 -4.45 -3.19 4.07
N PRO A 99 -5.40 -3.34 5.01
CA PRO A 99 -6.81 -3.27 4.66
C PRO A 99 -7.17 -1.88 4.14
N LYS A 100 -8.32 -1.77 3.48
CA LYS A 100 -8.79 -0.50 2.96
C LYS A 100 -8.90 0.53 4.08
N PRO A 101 -8.25 1.71 3.92
CA PRO A 101 -8.35 2.76 4.93
C PRO A 101 -9.78 3.27 5.07
N THR A 102 -10.20 3.55 6.30
CA THR A 102 -11.51 4.12 6.55
C THR A 102 -11.36 5.59 6.93
N GLY A 103 -12.17 6.44 6.32
CA GLY A 103 -12.18 7.86 6.63
C GLY A 103 -10.96 8.64 6.18
N CYS A 104 -10.10 8.06 5.37
CA CYS A 104 -8.90 8.71 4.92
C CYS A 104 -8.96 9.03 3.48
N VAL A 105 -8.53 10.02 3.19
CA VAL A 105 -8.20 10.42 1.97
C VAL A 105 -8.15 10.48 0.95
#